data_68dc1769dac799385dacb868864db86e
#
_entry.id   68dc1769dac799385dacb868864db86e
#
_cell.length_a   1.000
_cell.length_b   1.000
_cell.length_c   1.000
_cell.angle_alpha   90.00
_cell.angle_beta   90.00
_cell.angle_gamma   90.00
#
_symmetry.space_group_name_H-M   'P 1'
#
loop_
_entity.id
_entity.type
_entity.pdbx_description
1 polymer ?
#
loop_
_entity_poly.entity_id
_entity_poly.type
_entity_poly.pdbx_seq_one_letter_code
_entity_poly.pdbx_strand_id
1 'polypeptide(L)'
;ISKNGHAPAPCKIFKGQSMKDPVAWAYPGRETNPYQDEWNDLMTAIRENKPFNEVERGVMASVVTAAGRFATHTGQEVTVDQVLNHDHDLCPNADQLTMDSPAPLQTNPDGKYPVPQPGIIKDREYLQIDADKA
;
A
#
# COMPACT_ATOMS: atom_id res chain seq x y z
N ILE A 1 -11.25 -4.36 12.53
CA ILE A 1 -10.45 -3.73 13.58
C ILE A 1 -10.56 -4.61 14.81
N SER A 2 -9.45 -5.23 15.19
CA SER A 2 -9.40 -6.04 16.42
C SER A 2 -9.62 -5.14 17.64
N LYS A 3 -10.41 -5.60 18.61
CA LYS A 3 -10.62 -4.89 19.88
C LYS A 3 -9.33 -4.67 20.68
N ASN A 4 -8.27 -5.42 20.37
CA ASN A 4 -7.00 -5.40 21.12
C ASN A 4 -5.82 -4.87 20.29
N GLY A 5 -6.05 -4.30 19.12
CA GLY A 5 -5.03 -3.61 18.32
C GLY A 5 -3.92 -4.46 17.69
N HIS A 6 -3.85 -5.76 17.94
CA HIS A 6 -2.73 -6.60 17.53
C HIS A 6 -3.09 -7.94 16.84
N ALA A 7 -4.36 -8.30 16.77
CA ALA A 7 -4.75 -9.44 15.95
C ALA A 7 -5.40 -8.92 14.67
N PRO A 8 -4.90 -9.27 13.50
CA PRO A 8 -5.60 -8.97 12.27
C PRO A 8 -6.98 -9.60 12.35
N ALA A 9 -8.02 -8.82 12.08
CA ALA A 9 -9.34 -9.39 11.88
C ALA A 9 -9.26 -10.26 10.63
N PRO A 10 -9.92 -11.44 10.60
CA PRO A 10 -9.88 -12.29 9.42
C PRO A 10 -10.27 -11.48 8.18
N CYS A 11 -9.43 -11.54 7.15
CA CYS A 11 -9.68 -10.84 5.89
C CYS A 11 -11.00 -11.31 5.28
N LYS A 12 -11.86 -10.34 4.94
CA LYS A 12 -13.17 -10.60 4.34
C LYS A 12 -13.40 -9.67 3.17
N ILE A 13 -14.05 -10.18 2.14
CA ILE A 13 -14.60 -9.40 1.04
C ILE A 13 -16.11 -9.45 1.16
N PHE A 14 -16.74 -8.28 1.15
CA PHE A 14 -18.19 -8.14 1.21
C PHE A 14 -18.77 -7.95 -0.20
N LYS A 15 -20.03 -8.34 -0.41
CA LYS A 15 -20.71 -8.18 -1.70
C LYS A 15 -21.09 -6.74 -2.02
N GLY A 16 -21.03 -5.85 -1.03
CA GLY A 16 -21.33 -4.43 -1.17
C GLY A 16 -20.33 -3.58 -0.40
N GLN A 17 -20.65 -2.30 -0.24
CA GLN A 17 -19.75 -1.31 0.35
C GLN A 17 -19.83 -1.22 1.88
N SER A 18 -20.74 -1.97 2.49
CA SER A 18 -20.94 -1.99 3.94
C SER A 18 -20.39 -3.28 4.56
N MET A 19 -19.75 -3.16 5.72
CA MET A 19 -19.38 -4.33 6.53
C MET A 19 -20.57 -5.13 7.08
N LYS A 20 -21.80 -4.62 6.88
CA LYS A 20 -23.04 -5.33 7.21
C LYS A 20 -23.56 -6.16 6.04
N ASP A 21 -23.01 -5.96 4.85
CA ASP A 21 -23.39 -6.71 3.67
C ASP A 21 -22.94 -8.18 3.77
N PRO A 22 -23.58 -9.09 3.02
CA PRO A 22 -23.17 -10.48 3.00
C PRO A 22 -21.70 -10.65 2.60
N VAL A 23 -20.99 -11.55 3.28
CA VAL A 23 -19.62 -11.90 2.96
C VAL A 23 -19.57 -12.65 1.64
N ALA A 24 -18.79 -12.15 0.69
CA ALA A 24 -18.51 -12.84 -0.57
C ALA A 24 -17.40 -13.87 -0.42
N TRP A 25 -16.38 -13.54 0.37
CA TRP A 25 -15.24 -14.39 0.67
C TRP A 25 -14.67 -14.06 2.04
N ALA A 26 -14.17 -15.06 2.73
CA ALA A 26 -13.41 -14.90 3.97
C ALA A 26 -12.16 -15.78 3.91
N TYR A 27 -11.08 -15.32 4.52
CA TYR A 27 -9.88 -16.12 4.66
C TYR A 27 -10.20 -17.42 5.42
N PRO A 28 -9.91 -18.60 4.83
CA PRO A 28 -10.38 -19.88 5.38
C PRO A 28 -9.55 -20.38 6.57
N GLY A 29 -8.39 -19.79 6.79
CA GLY A 29 -7.45 -20.20 7.82
C GLY A 29 -7.54 -19.36 9.10
N ARG A 30 -6.85 -19.84 10.14
CA ARG A 30 -6.52 -19.01 11.29
C ARG A 30 -5.34 -18.12 10.90
N GLU A 31 -5.49 -16.82 11.09
CA GLU A 31 -4.38 -15.91 10.90
C GLU A 31 -3.29 -16.21 11.95
N THR A 32 -2.10 -16.44 11.48
CA THR A 32 -0.89 -16.69 12.28
C THR A 32 -0.19 -15.35 12.55
N ASN A 33 0.88 -15.38 13.30
CA ASN A 33 1.72 -14.21 13.48
C ASN A 33 2.64 -14.06 12.26
N PRO A 34 2.45 -13.06 11.39
CA PRO A 34 3.22 -12.93 10.16
C PRO A 34 4.72 -12.76 10.39
N TYR A 35 5.11 -12.12 11.48
CA TYR A 35 6.53 -12.00 11.83
C TYR A 35 7.17 -13.34 12.22
N GLN A 36 6.41 -14.20 12.91
CA GLN A 36 6.89 -15.52 13.24
C GLN A 36 6.97 -16.42 12.00
N ASP A 37 6.01 -16.28 11.09
CA ASP A 37 6.00 -17.04 9.83
C ASP A 37 7.18 -16.67 8.95
N GLU A 38 7.50 -15.39 8.83
CA GLU A 38 8.68 -14.90 8.12
C GLU A 38 9.97 -15.55 8.63
N TRP A 39 10.17 -15.58 9.95
CA TRP A 39 11.30 -16.25 10.56
C TRP A 39 11.30 -17.77 10.35
N ASN A 40 10.14 -18.41 10.43
CA ASN A 40 10.02 -19.85 10.21
C ASN A 40 10.38 -20.22 8.77
N ASP A 41 9.93 -19.42 7.80
CA ASP A 41 10.23 -19.64 6.37
C ASP A 41 11.73 -19.47 6.10
N LEU A 42 12.34 -18.40 6.60
CA LEU A 42 13.78 -18.18 6.48
C LEU A 42 14.59 -19.31 7.11
N MET A 43 14.27 -19.68 8.35
CA MET A 43 15.00 -20.74 9.07
C MET A 43 14.83 -22.11 8.40
N THR A 44 13.67 -22.37 7.81
CA THR A 44 13.42 -23.58 7.04
C THR A 44 14.28 -23.61 5.78
N ALA A 45 14.33 -22.50 5.03
CA ALA A 45 15.15 -22.38 3.85
C ALA A 45 16.66 -22.59 4.16
N ILE A 46 17.15 -22.01 5.26
CA ILE A 46 18.55 -22.20 5.71
C ILE A 46 18.83 -23.68 6.04
N ARG A 47 17.95 -24.32 6.81
CA ARG A 47 18.14 -25.72 7.22
C ARG A 47 18.09 -26.69 6.05
N GLU A 48 17.27 -26.37 5.05
CA GLU A 48 17.09 -27.20 3.85
C GLU A 48 18.04 -26.80 2.71
N ASN A 49 18.92 -25.82 2.94
CA ASN A 49 19.82 -25.26 1.94
C ASN A 49 19.09 -24.85 0.65
N LYS A 50 17.92 -24.23 0.79
CA LYS A 50 17.11 -23.72 -0.32
C LYS A 50 17.34 -22.23 -0.54
N PRO A 51 17.31 -21.76 -1.79
CA PRO A 51 17.27 -20.31 -2.05
C PRO A 51 16.08 -19.67 -1.36
N PHE A 52 16.30 -18.51 -0.75
CA PHE A 52 15.25 -17.70 -0.15
C PHE A 52 15.35 -16.28 -0.69
N ASN A 53 14.40 -15.90 -1.53
CA ASN A 53 14.33 -14.57 -2.14
C ASN A 53 12.88 -14.07 -2.11
N GLU A 54 12.62 -13.09 -1.27
CA GLU A 54 11.30 -12.48 -1.06
C GLU A 54 11.12 -11.16 -1.81
N VAL A 55 12.08 -10.77 -2.68
CA VAL A 55 12.06 -9.45 -3.33
C VAL A 55 10.79 -9.24 -4.14
N GLU A 56 10.43 -10.19 -5.00
CA GLU A 56 9.22 -10.09 -5.83
C GLU A 56 7.97 -9.96 -4.97
N ARG A 57 7.83 -10.80 -3.95
CA ARG A 57 6.69 -10.78 -3.04
C ARG A 57 6.61 -9.47 -2.24
N GLY A 58 7.75 -8.97 -1.76
CA GLY A 58 7.84 -7.68 -1.06
C GLY A 58 7.50 -6.50 -1.95
N VAL A 59 7.99 -6.50 -3.20
CA VAL A 59 7.65 -5.49 -4.19
C VAL A 59 6.14 -5.49 -4.48
N MET A 60 5.55 -6.66 -4.74
CA MET A 60 4.11 -6.76 -5.01
C MET A 60 3.26 -6.33 -3.81
N ALA A 61 3.66 -6.63 -2.58
CA ALA A 61 2.98 -6.13 -1.39
C ALA A 61 3.01 -4.59 -1.33
N SER A 62 4.15 -3.97 -1.68
CA SER A 62 4.29 -2.51 -1.75
C SER A 62 3.45 -1.91 -2.88
N VAL A 63 3.40 -2.56 -4.04
CA VAL A 63 2.55 -2.14 -5.18
C VAL A 63 1.08 -2.14 -4.80
N VAL A 64 0.59 -3.14 -4.08
CA VAL A 64 -0.82 -3.20 -3.62
C VAL A 64 -1.15 -2.02 -2.71
N THR A 65 -0.28 -1.68 -1.78
CA THR A 65 -0.49 -0.51 -0.90
C THR A 65 -0.42 0.81 -1.66
N ALA A 66 0.51 0.95 -2.60
CA ALA A 66 0.60 2.10 -3.48
C ALA A 66 -0.65 2.24 -4.37
N ALA A 67 -1.12 1.15 -4.97
CA ALA A 67 -2.35 1.14 -5.77
C ALA A 67 -3.57 1.60 -4.97
N GLY A 68 -3.72 1.11 -3.74
CA GLY A 68 -4.77 1.55 -2.83
C GLY A 68 -4.70 3.05 -2.53
N ARG A 69 -3.50 3.58 -2.31
CA ARG A 69 -3.28 5.00 -2.12
C ARG A 69 -3.64 5.81 -3.37
N PHE A 70 -3.14 5.43 -4.55
CA PHE A 70 -3.47 6.09 -5.82
C PHE A 70 -4.98 6.11 -6.06
N ALA A 71 -5.65 4.96 -5.93
CA ALA A 71 -7.09 4.86 -6.14
C ALA A 71 -7.89 5.76 -5.19
N THR A 72 -7.53 5.80 -3.90
CA THR A 72 -8.24 6.61 -2.91
C THR A 72 -7.97 8.10 -3.05
N HIS A 73 -6.76 8.50 -3.43
CA HIS A 73 -6.40 9.91 -3.57
C HIS A 73 -6.87 10.52 -4.89
N THR A 74 -6.94 9.73 -5.95
CA THR A 74 -7.37 10.21 -7.28
C THR A 74 -8.85 9.95 -7.55
N GLY A 75 -9.47 9.01 -6.86
CA GLY A 75 -10.83 8.55 -7.16
C GLY A 75 -10.91 7.78 -8.48
N GLN A 76 -9.81 7.20 -8.94
CA GLN A 76 -9.72 6.47 -10.21
C GLN A 76 -9.57 4.96 -9.96
N GLU A 77 -9.97 4.17 -10.95
CA GLU A 77 -9.59 2.77 -11.04
C GLU A 77 -8.09 2.70 -11.42
N VAL A 78 -7.34 1.85 -10.73
CA VAL A 78 -5.90 1.75 -10.87
C VAL A 78 -5.49 0.30 -11.05
N THR A 79 -4.71 0.02 -12.10
CA THR A 79 -4.14 -1.29 -12.36
C THR A 79 -2.73 -1.42 -11.78
N VAL A 80 -2.27 -2.65 -11.59
CA VAL A 80 -0.90 -2.94 -11.15
C VAL A 80 0.13 -2.38 -12.12
N ASP A 81 -0.09 -2.53 -13.43
CA ASP A 81 0.82 -2.05 -14.46
C ASP A 81 0.93 -0.53 -14.45
N GLN A 82 -0.17 0.17 -14.22
CA GLN A 82 -0.17 1.63 -14.08
C GLN A 82 0.68 2.07 -12.88
N VAL A 83 0.59 1.37 -11.74
CA VAL A 83 1.41 1.71 -10.57
C VAL A 83 2.88 1.43 -10.81
N LEU A 84 3.21 0.30 -11.42
CA LEU A 84 4.60 -0.09 -11.71
C LEU A 84 5.30 0.85 -12.69
N ASN A 85 4.55 1.41 -13.64
CA ASN A 85 5.08 2.28 -14.70
C ASN A 85 4.77 3.77 -14.47
N HIS A 86 4.30 4.15 -13.29
CA HIS A 86 3.98 5.53 -12.97
C HIS A 86 5.23 6.33 -12.63
N ASP A 87 5.37 7.50 -13.24
CA ASP A 87 6.55 8.38 -13.07
C ASP A 87 6.49 9.23 -11.79
N HIS A 88 5.42 9.12 -11.00
CA HIS A 88 5.27 9.93 -9.81
C HIS A 88 6.25 9.49 -8.71
N ASP A 89 7.11 10.40 -8.34
CA ASP A 89 8.05 10.24 -7.24
C ASP A 89 7.59 11.10 -6.05
N LEU A 90 7.34 10.46 -4.93
CA LEU A 90 6.92 11.15 -3.69
C LEU A 90 8.08 11.91 -3.03
N CYS A 91 9.31 11.58 -3.37
CA CYS A 91 10.50 12.21 -2.80
C CYS A 91 11.66 12.22 -3.82
N PRO A 92 11.58 13.05 -4.88
CA PRO A 92 12.55 13.04 -5.98
C PRO A 92 13.99 13.33 -5.56
N ASN A 93 14.20 13.88 -4.37
CA ASN A 93 15.52 14.21 -3.82
C ASN A 93 15.86 13.34 -2.60
N ALA A 94 15.34 12.13 -2.51
CA ALA A 94 15.52 11.27 -1.34
C ALA A 94 17.01 11.01 -1.01
N ASP A 95 17.86 10.86 -2.02
CA ASP A 95 19.30 10.66 -1.93
C ASP A 95 20.08 11.90 -1.47
N GLN A 96 19.47 13.09 -1.54
CA GLN A 96 20.09 14.37 -1.15
C GLN A 96 19.59 14.87 0.20
N LEU A 97 18.66 14.17 0.83
CA LEU A 97 18.10 14.59 2.12
C LEU A 97 19.15 14.44 3.23
N THR A 98 19.21 15.46 4.08
CA THR A 98 19.98 15.48 5.32
C THR A 98 19.05 15.70 6.51
N MET A 99 19.57 15.63 7.72
CA MET A 99 18.79 15.93 8.94
C MET A 99 18.26 17.36 8.98
N ASP A 100 18.92 18.28 8.27
CA ASP A 100 18.56 19.70 8.22
C ASP A 100 17.71 20.06 6.98
N SER A 101 17.46 19.10 6.10
CA SER A 101 16.63 19.33 4.91
C SER A 101 15.18 19.57 5.30
N PRO A 102 14.47 20.49 4.62
CA PRO A 102 13.02 20.60 4.80
C PRO A 102 12.33 19.30 4.40
N ALA A 103 11.24 18.94 5.08
CA ALA A 103 10.47 17.76 4.74
C ALA A 103 9.97 17.84 3.27
N PRO A 104 9.96 16.72 2.53
CA PRO A 104 9.51 16.69 1.14
C PRO A 104 8.09 17.24 0.95
N LEU A 105 7.22 16.97 1.91
CA LEU A 105 5.87 17.52 1.95
C LEU A 105 5.80 18.63 3.00
N GLN A 106 5.43 19.83 2.57
CA GLN A 106 5.34 21.00 3.44
C GLN A 106 3.89 21.26 3.87
N THR A 107 3.73 21.78 5.07
CA THR A 107 2.45 22.30 5.54
C THR A 107 2.11 23.64 4.86
N ASN A 108 0.82 23.97 4.80
CA ASN A 108 0.37 25.31 4.48
C ASN A 108 0.70 26.30 5.64
N PRO A 109 0.46 27.62 5.48
CA PRO A 109 0.68 28.61 6.53
C PRO A 109 -0.08 28.33 7.84
N ASP A 110 -1.19 27.58 7.78
CA ASP A 110 -1.98 27.19 8.97
C ASP A 110 -1.44 25.92 9.65
N GLY A 111 -0.29 25.40 9.21
CA GLY A 111 0.33 24.18 9.74
C GLY A 111 -0.37 22.88 9.36
N LYS A 112 -1.20 22.90 8.33
CA LYS A 112 -1.94 21.71 7.85
C LYS A 112 -1.35 21.19 6.54
N TYR A 113 -1.26 19.88 6.43
CA TYR A 113 -0.93 19.23 5.16
C TYR A 113 -2.10 19.29 4.17
N PRO A 114 -1.81 19.35 2.85
CA PRO A 114 -2.85 19.22 1.83
C PRO A 114 -3.61 17.90 2.01
N VAL A 115 -4.94 17.99 1.98
CA VAL A 115 -5.81 16.81 2.03
C VAL A 115 -6.17 16.39 0.61
N PRO A 116 -6.02 15.12 0.24
CA PRO A 116 -6.49 14.60 -1.04
C PRO A 116 -8.00 14.85 -1.21
N GLN A 117 -8.39 15.24 -2.41
CA GLN A 117 -9.79 15.51 -2.78
C GLN A 117 -10.15 14.70 -4.04
N PRO A 118 -10.45 13.42 -3.90
CA PRO A 118 -10.73 12.54 -5.01
C PRO A 118 -11.84 13.06 -5.90
N GLY A 119 -11.61 13.02 -7.22
CA GLY A 119 -12.58 13.50 -8.21
C GLY A 119 -12.67 15.02 -8.40
N ILE A 120 -12.08 15.83 -7.52
CA ILE A 120 -12.09 17.28 -7.60
C ILE A 120 -10.74 17.83 -8.08
N ILE A 121 -9.65 17.45 -7.41
CA ILE A 121 -8.29 17.87 -7.76
C ILE A 121 -7.45 16.60 -7.91
N LYS A 122 -7.32 16.13 -9.15
CA LYS A 122 -6.67 14.84 -9.45
C LYS A 122 -5.16 14.92 -9.53
N ASP A 123 -4.63 16.06 -9.93
CA ASP A 123 -3.21 16.32 -10.18
C ASP A 123 -2.48 17.01 -9.01
N ARG A 124 -3.16 17.20 -7.90
CA ARG A 124 -2.60 17.96 -6.77
C ARG A 124 -1.47 17.22 -6.05
N GLU A 125 -1.61 15.93 -5.86
CA GLU A 125 -0.66 15.07 -5.15
C GLU A 125 -0.05 14.04 -6.11
N TYR A 126 -0.79 13.63 -7.12
CA TYR A 126 -0.38 12.67 -8.12
C TYR A 126 -0.69 13.19 -9.52
N LEU A 127 0.19 12.88 -10.47
CA LEU A 127 -0.12 13.03 -11.88
C LEU A 127 -1.33 12.15 -12.23
N GLN A 128 -2.13 12.60 -13.19
CA GLN A 128 -3.22 11.76 -13.69
C GLN A 128 -2.66 10.44 -14.22
N ILE A 129 -3.32 9.36 -13.88
CA ILE A 129 -3.06 8.07 -14.47
C ILE A 129 -3.70 8.09 -15.85
N ASP A 130 -2.86 8.15 -16.88
CA ASP A 130 -3.35 8.17 -18.26
C ASP A 130 -4.02 6.83 -18.58
N ALA A 131 -5.30 6.90 -18.95
CA ALA A 131 -6.08 5.72 -19.37
C ALA A 131 -5.52 5.09 -20.66
N ASP A 132 -4.74 5.86 -21.43
CA ASP A 132 -4.19 5.44 -22.73
C ASP A 132 -2.86 4.66 -22.62
N LYS A 133 -2.32 4.49 -21.42
CA LYS A 133 -1.09 3.71 -21.16
C LYS A 133 -1.37 2.32 -20.56
N ALA A 134 -2.63 1.88 -20.54
CA ALA A 134 -3.04 0.58 -20.04
C ALA A 134 -3.07 -0.50 -21.12
#